data_91149c1ccc140d59a7dcc77ada1eda74
#
_entry.id   91149c1ccc140d59a7dcc77ada1eda74
#
_cell.length_a   1.000
_cell.length_b   1.000
_cell.length_c   1.000
_cell.angle_alpha   90.00
_cell.angle_beta   90.00
_cell.angle_gamma   90.00
#
_symmetry.space_group_name_H-M   'P 1'
#
loop_
_entity.id
_entity.type
_entity.pdbx_description
1 polymer ?
#
loop_
_entity_poly.entity_id
_entity_poly.type
_entity_poly.pdbx_seq_one_letter_code
_entity_poly.pdbx_strand_id
1 'polypeptide(L)'
;MSFGLASPLALFLLPLALAPLLFSPLRLSPISSVAAAPQDALSTFIAWALRLFASLAIGASALAVAGPFREGRAIQRYGEGAEISILIDRSASMNETFAGRTPAGGEESKASAAKRIMTDFVDRRAHDLFGVTAFSTSPIMVMPMTDHRAAVRAAIQAIDRPGLGYTNIGRGLAMALSQFPAGGEVESRVILLVSDGAAVIDPRIQDQLRADFRKIRPNLYWLFLRTRGAKGISDQPDAGELDTPQAMPERHLDLFFKSLGIGYRAFEAEGPAAVAEAIAEIDRLERRPFRYVERIPRKDLTDQSLLVAVFATSVLVVAKFAETRLKQTARAGASPQFAKRAA
;
A
#
# COMPACT_ATOMS: atom_id res chain seq x y z
N MET A 1 -17.25 -10.08 16.44
CA MET A 1 -16.86 -8.70 16.08
C MET A 1 -16.56 -7.99 17.38
N SER A 2 -15.32 -7.63 17.64
CA SER A 2 -14.90 -6.94 18.86
C SER A 2 -14.93 -5.43 18.60
N PHE A 3 -15.54 -4.72 19.55
CA PHE A 3 -15.50 -3.27 19.60
C PHE A 3 -14.53 -2.88 20.70
N GLY A 4 -13.73 -1.87 20.45
CA GLY A 4 -12.80 -1.31 21.39
C GLY A 4 -13.06 0.19 21.61
N LEU A 5 -12.46 0.74 22.64
CA LEU A 5 -12.48 2.16 22.96
C LEU A 5 -11.04 2.66 23.06
N ALA A 6 -10.72 3.74 22.39
CA ALA A 6 -9.39 4.34 22.43
C ALA A 6 -9.08 4.94 23.82
N SER A 7 -10.10 5.52 24.45
CA SER A 7 -10.00 6.15 25.78
C SER A 7 -11.15 5.68 26.68
N PRO A 8 -11.07 4.48 27.30
CA PRO A 8 -12.17 3.93 28.10
C PRO A 8 -12.54 4.80 29.32
N LEU A 9 -11.58 5.58 29.84
CA LEU A 9 -11.83 6.52 30.95
C LEU A 9 -12.84 7.62 30.59
N ALA A 10 -13.01 7.95 29.30
CA ALA A 10 -14.00 8.93 28.87
C ALA A 10 -15.46 8.47 29.12
N LEU A 11 -15.69 7.16 29.33
CA LEU A 11 -17.02 6.66 29.73
C LEU A 11 -17.48 7.19 31.08
N PHE A 12 -16.57 7.64 31.96
CA PHE A 12 -16.95 8.32 33.21
C PHE A 12 -17.70 9.65 32.97
N LEU A 13 -17.69 10.18 31.75
CA LEU A 13 -18.50 11.35 31.36
C LEU A 13 -19.95 10.99 31.01
N LEU A 14 -20.29 9.71 30.79
CA LEU A 14 -21.65 9.30 30.44
C LEU A 14 -22.71 9.65 31.49
N PRO A 15 -22.46 9.57 32.80
CA PRO A 15 -23.45 10.00 33.80
C PRO A 15 -23.87 11.47 33.65
N LEU A 16 -23.01 12.34 33.08
CA LEU A 16 -23.34 13.73 32.81
C LEU A 16 -24.48 13.87 31.78
N ALA A 17 -24.65 12.88 30.90
CA ALA A 17 -25.78 12.85 29.97
C ALA A 17 -27.15 12.71 30.67
N LEU A 18 -27.20 12.27 31.93
CA LEU A 18 -28.44 12.22 32.72
C LEU A 18 -28.83 13.59 33.32
N ALA A 19 -27.89 14.53 33.38
CA ALA A 19 -28.15 15.84 33.99
C ALA A 19 -29.31 16.61 33.34
N PRO A 20 -29.50 16.67 32.01
CA PRO A 20 -30.65 17.35 31.41
C PRO A 20 -32.02 16.69 31.73
N LEU A 21 -32.02 15.39 32.04
CA LEU A 21 -33.24 14.68 32.42
C LEU A 21 -33.62 14.95 33.87
N LEU A 22 -32.61 15.10 34.75
CA LEU A 22 -32.82 15.32 36.19
C LEU A 22 -33.03 16.80 36.52
N PHE A 23 -32.33 17.69 35.82
CA PHE A 23 -32.38 19.12 36.06
C PHE A 23 -33.06 19.81 34.87
N SER A 24 -34.08 20.66 35.16
CA SER A 24 -34.70 21.48 34.12
C SER A 24 -33.84 22.70 33.84
N PRO A 25 -33.24 22.85 32.62
CA PRO A 25 -32.45 24.02 32.24
C PRO A 25 -33.31 25.25 32.00
N LEU A 26 -34.64 25.07 31.88
CA LEU A 26 -35.60 26.16 31.74
C LEU A 26 -35.83 26.75 33.11
N ARG A 27 -35.16 27.88 33.43
CA ARG A 27 -35.56 28.71 34.56
C ARG A 27 -36.92 29.31 34.23
N LEU A 28 -37.97 28.77 34.83
CA LEU A 28 -39.27 29.40 34.86
C LEU A 28 -39.09 30.73 35.62
N SER A 29 -39.02 31.85 34.91
CA SER A 29 -39.17 33.15 35.59
C SER A 29 -40.56 33.19 36.18
N PRO A 30 -40.72 33.36 37.51
CA PRO A 30 -42.04 33.44 38.12
C PRO A 30 -42.68 34.73 37.63
N ILE A 31 -43.53 34.66 36.63
CA ILE A 31 -44.43 35.72 36.23
C ILE A 31 -45.69 35.43 37.04
N SER A 32 -45.95 36.28 38.03
CA SER A 32 -46.99 36.11 39.06
C SER A 32 -48.44 36.04 38.54
N SER A 33 -48.71 36.06 37.27
CA SER A 33 -50.06 36.00 36.68
C SER A 33 -50.38 34.73 35.90
N VAL A 34 -49.45 33.74 35.80
CA VAL A 34 -49.66 32.54 35.00
C VAL A 34 -49.83 31.25 35.82
N ALA A 35 -50.05 31.40 37.17
CA ALA A 35 -50.25 30.24 38.01
C ALA A 35 -51.55 29.43 37.73
N ALA A 36 -52.40 29.91 36.81
CA ALA A 36 -53.67 29.25 36.42
C ALA A 36 -53.69 28.81 34.92
N ALA A 37 -52.58 28.83 34.19
CA ALA A 37 -52.57 28.35 32.83
C ALA A 37 -52.61 26.80 32.78
N PRO A 38 -53.56 26.18 32.06
CA PRO A 38 -53.60 24.74 31.96
C PRO A 38 -52.28 24.25 31.30
N GLN A 39 -51.75 23.19 31.87
CA GLN A 39 -50.55 22.55 31.30
C GLN A 39 -50.94 22.01 29.93
N ASP A 40 -50.34 22.58 28.88
CA ASP A 40 -50.52 22.10 27.50
C ASP A 40 -49.67 20.85 27.28
N ALA A 41 -50.30 19.76 26.84
CA ALA A 41 -49.64 18.49 26.54
C ALA A 41 -48.52 18.66 25.50
N LEU A 42 -48.69 19.57 24.52
CA LEU A 42 -47.69 19.87 23.51
C LEU A 42 -46.45 20.52 24.11
N SER A 43 -46.61 21.47 25.03
CA SER A 43 -45.50 22.13 25.71
C SER A 43 -44.70 21.15 26.57
N THR A 44 -45.39 20.23 27.25
CA THR A 44 -44.74 19.16 28.03
C THR A 44 -43.96 18.20 27.13
N PHE A 45 -44.55 17.82 26.01
CA PHE A 45 -43.84 16.96 25.00
C PHE A 45 -42.58 17.62 24.45
N ILE A 46 -42.67 18.89 24.06
CA ILE A 46 -41.51 19.65 23.55
C ILE A 46 -40.42 19.74 24.63
N ALA A 47 -40.77 20.01 25.87
CA ALA A 47 -39.82 20.09 26.96
C ALA A 47 -39.08 18.76 27.20
N TRP A 48 -39.79 17.65 27.16
CA TRP A 48 -39.19 16.31 27.25
C TRP A 48 -38.31 15.98 26.02
N ALA A 49 -38.77 16.31 24.81
CA ALA A 49 -37.97 16.13 23.59
C ALA A 49 -36.63 16.89 23.65
N LEU A 50 -36.66 18.16 24.10
CA LEU A 50 -35.44 18.96 24.26
C LEU A 50 -34.46 18.38 25.29
N ARG A 51 -34.99 17.83 26.40
CA ARG A 51 -34.17 17.16 27.40
C ARG A 51 -33.52 15.91 26.84
N LEU A 52 -34.25 15.12 26.03
CA LEU A 52 -33.70 13.94 25.35
C LEU A 52 -32.62 14.31 24.35
N PHE A 53 -32.82 15.36 23.55
CA PHE A 53 -31.77 15.84 22.62
C PHE A 53 -30.56 16.36 23.39
N ALA A 54 -30.72 17.02 24.53
CA ALA A 54 -29.58 17.45 25.32
C ALA A 54 -28.80 16.27 25.92
N SER A 55 -29.49 15.26 26.43
CA SER A 55 -28.88 14.02 26.92
C SER A 55 -28.17 13.28 25.80
N LEU A 56 -28.79 13.19 24.63
CA LEU A 56 -28.19 12.56 23.44
C LEU A 56 -26.94 13.30 22.99
N ALA A 57 -26.96 14.64 22.96
CA ALA A 57 -25.82 15.45 22.59
C ALA A 57 -24.62 15.22 23.53
N ILE A 58 -24.85 15.24 24.84
CA ILE A 58 -23.81 15.01 25.85
C ILE A 58 -23.30 13.55 25.77
N GLY A 59 -24.21 12.58 25.70
CA GLY A 59 -23.84 11.16 25.61
C GLY A 59 -23.06 10.83 24.37
N ALA A 60 -23.48 11.34 23.19
CA ALA A 60 -22.78 11.14 21.94
C ALA A 60 -21.41 11.83 21.93
N SER A 61 -21.29 13.02 22.56
CA SER A 61 -19.98 13.70 22.71
C SER A 61 -19.06 12.91 23.63
N ALA A 62 -19.55 12.41 24.76
CA ALA A 62 -18.76 11.56 25.65
C ALA A 62 -18.29 10.26 24.94
N LEU A 63 -19.16 9.67 24.14
CA LEU A 63 -18.84 8.49 23.35
C LEU A 63 -17.80 8.83 22.26
N ALA A 64 -17.90 9.98 21.61
CA ALA A 64 -16.90 10.43 20.63
C ALA A 64 -15.52 10.62 21.28
N VAL A 65 -15.45 11.18 22.50
CA VAL A 65 -14.19 11.30 23.25
C VAL A 65 -13.64 9.93 23.67
N ALA A 66 -14.52 8.96 23.94
CA ALA A 66 -14.12 7.58 24.23
C ALA A 66 -13.47 6.90 23.00
N GLY A 67 -13.70 7.42 21.78
CA GLY A 67 -13.11 6.94 20.54
C GLY A 67 -13.49 5.49 20.23
N PRO A 68 -14.77 5.19 19.97
CA PRO A 68 -15.17 3.83 19.65
C PRO A 68 -14.59 3.42 18.31
N PHE A 69 -14.01 2.22 18.25
CA PHE A 69 -13.51 1.63 17.02
C PHE A 69 -13.88 0.16 16.93
N ARG A 70 -13.95 -0.31 15.72
CA ARG A 70 -14.08 -1.73 15.41
C ARG A 70 -12.70 -2.30 15.17
N GLU A 71 -12.34 -3.33 15.92
CA GLU A 71 -11.05 -3.96 15.74
C GLU A 71 -10.88 -4.50 14.33
N GLY A 72 -9.71 -4.26 13.78
CA GLY A 72 -9.28 -4.87 12.54
C GLY A 72 -9.15 -6.37 12.71
N ARG A 73 -9.25 -7.10 11.61
CA ARG A 73 -9.10 -8.56 11.60
C ARG A 73 -7.94 -8.93 10.70
N ALA A 74 -7.17 -9.91 11.15
CA ALA A 74 -6.29 -10.64 10.30
C ALA A 74 -7.09 -11.78 9.68
N ILE A 75 -7.30 -11.74 8.37
CA ILE A 75 -7.98 -12.80 7.62
C ILE A 75 -6.93 -13.54 6.82
N GLN A 76 -6.83 -14.85 7.02
CA GLN A 76 -6.03 -15.69 6.13
C GLN A 76 -6.78 -15.81 4.81
N ARG A 77 -6.14 -15.34 3.74
CA ARG A 77 -6.62 -15.54 2.38
C ARG A 77 -5.66 -16.44 1.63
N TYR A 78 -6.22 -17.22 0.73
CA TYR A 78 -5.45 -17.95 -0.27
C TYR A 78 -5.38 -17.05 -1.51
N GLY A 79 -4.19 -16.74 -1.95
CA GLY A 79 -3.93 -16.01 -3.18
C GLY A 79 -2.84 -16.71 -3.96
N GLU A 80 -2.70 -16.38 -5.24
CA GLU A 80 -1.54 -16.75 -6.04
C GLU A 80 -0.55 -15.60 -5.94
N GLY A 81 0.64 -15.85 -5.41
CA GLY A 81 1.65 -14.80 -5.28
C GLY A 81 3.03 -15.34 -4.92
N ALA A 82 4.04 -14.55 -5.23
CA ALA A 82 5.43 -14.83 -4.96
C ALA A 82 6.15 -13.59 -4.43
N GLU A 83 7.26 -13.78 -3.73
CA GLU A 83 8.26 -12.72 -3.48
C GLU A 83 9.22 -12.68 -4.67
N ILE A 84 9.15 -11.64 -5.49
CA ILE A 84 9.92 -11.51 -6.72
C ILE A 84 10.92 -10.36 -6.60
N SER A 85 12.20 -10.68 -6.56
CA SER A 85 13.28 -9.69 -6.66
C SER A 85 13.71 -9.55 -8.12
N ILE A 86 13.38 -8.41 -8.74
CA ILE A 86 13.77 -8.06 -10.10
C ILE A 86 15.16 -7.43 -10.03
N LEU A 87 16.13 -8.05 -10.71
CA LEU A 87 17.51 -7.61 -10.78
C LEU A 87 17.81 -7.21 -12.22
N ILE A 88 17.92 -5.90 -12.48
CA ILE A 88 18.07 -5.34 -13.84
C ILE A 88 19.47 -4.82 -14.05
N ASP A 89 20.11 -5.28 -15.10
CA ASP A 89 21.37 -4.74 -15.59
C ASP A 89 21.15 -3.34 -16.19
N ARG A 90 21.96 -2.39 -15.76
CA ARG A 90 22.02 -1.03 -16.27
C ARG A 90 23.38 -0.70 -16.89
N SER A 91 24.10 -1.70 -17.37
CA SER A 91 25.36 -1.49 -18.12
C SER A 91 25.08 -0.75 -19.43
N ALA A 92 26.14 -0.17 -20.02
CA ALA A 92 26.02 0.64 -21.23
C ALA A 92 25.46 -0.15 -22.42
N SER A 93 25.80 -1.43 -22.54
CA SER A 93 25.33 -2.33 -23.61
C SER A 93 23.80 -2.54 -23.60
N MET A 94 23.13 -2.39 -22.45
CA MET A 94 21.69 -2.44 -22.36
C MET A 94 20.97 -1.30 -23.10
N ASN A 95 21.68 -0.20 -23.40
CA ASN A 95 21.13 0.90 -24.22
C ASN A 95 21.22 0.62 -25.74
N GLU A 96 21.91 -0.44 -26.15
CA GLU A 96 21.93 -0.86 -27.52
C GLU A 96 20.67 -1.64 -27.90
N THR A 97 20.40 -1.71 -29.19
CA THR A 97 19.38 -2.58 -29.77
C THR A 97 19.82 -4.04 -29.69
N PHE A 98 18.91 -4.97 -29.95
CA PHE A 98 19.27 -6.39 -30.11
C PHE A 98 20.20 -6.66 -31.31
N ALA A 99 20.42 -5.70 -32.20
CA ALA A 99 21.41 -5.76 -33.28
C ALA A 99 22.78 -5.21 -32.87
N GLY A 100 22.98 -4.83 -31.59
CA GLY A 100 24.25 -4.35 -31.08
C GLY A 100 24.65 -2.95 -31.57
N ARG A 101 23.66 -2.09 -31.81
CA ARG A 101 23.89 -0.71 -32.28
C ARG A 101 23.05 0.29 -31.47
N THR A 102 23.46 1.54 -31.49
CA THR A 102 22.68 2.63 -30.91
C THR A 102 21.30 2.72 -31.58
N PRO A 103 20.19 2.80 -30.81
CA PRO A 103 18.84 2.93 -31.37
C PRO A 103 18.72 4.12 -32.31
N ALA A 104 18.11 3.92 -33.47
CA ALA A 104 17.83 4.95 -34.46
C ALA A 104 16.43 4.76 -35.06
N GLY A 105 15.76 5.85 -35.45
CA GLY A 105 14.53 5.79 -36.20
C GLY A 105 13.36 5.07 -35.49
N GLY A 106 13.28 5.11 -34.15
CA GLY A 106 12.21 4.48 -33.39
C GLY A 106 12.49 3.03 -32.97
N GLU A 107 13.72 2.55 -33.19
CA GLU A 107 14.17 1.25 -32.66
C GLU A 107 14.19 1.25 -31.12
N GLU A 108 13.81 0.12 -30.51
CA GLU A 108 13.82 -0.05 -29.06
C GLU A 108 15.15 -0.61 -28.58
N SER A 109 15.75 -0.03 -27.52
CA SER A 109 16.90 -0.61 -26.84
C SER A 109 16.49 -1.84 -26.02
N LYS A 110 17.46 -2.70 -25.68
CA LYS A 110 17.25 -3.83 -24.77
C LYS A 110 16.67 -3.37 -23.42
N ALA A 111 17.21 -2.26 -22.86
CA ALA A 111 16.72 -1.68 -21.62
C ALA A 111 15.26 -1.21 -21.73
N SER A 112 14.88 -0.52 -22.82
CA SER A 112 13.51 -0.05 -23.03
C SER A 112 12.53 -1.21 -23.16
N ALA A 113 12.90 -2.24 -23.96
CA ALA A 113 12.09 -3.45 -24.12
C ALA A 113 11.91 -4.18 -22.79
N ALA A 114 13.00 -4.37 -22.03
CA ALA A 114 12.95 -5.00 -20.73
C ALA A 114 12.05 -4.23 -19.76
N LYS A 115 12.21 -2.91 -19.64
CA LYS A 115 11.39 -2.07 -18.76
C LYS A 115 9.90 -2.14 -19.10
N ARG A 116 9.54 -2.03 -20.35
CA ARG A 116 8.16 -2.13 -20.81
C ARG A 116 7.55 -3.48 -20.42
N ILE A 117 8.22 -4.57 -20.76
CA ILE A 117 7.73 -5.93 -20.51
C ILE A 117 7.68 -6.24 -19.01
N MET A 118 8.67 -5.76 -18.22
CA MET A 118 8.64 -5.90 -16.75
C MET A 118 7.49 -5.11 -16.12
N THR A 119 7.20 -3.93 -16.64
CA THR A 119 6.04 -3.14 -16.17
C THR A 119 4.73 -3.89 -16.41
N ASP A 120 4.55 -4.44 -17.61
CA ASP A 120 3.38 -5.26 -17.94
C ASP A 120 3.29 -6.54 -17.08
N PHE A 121 4.43 -7.15 -16.76
CA PHE A 121 4.51 -8.31 -15.88
C PHE A 121 4.03 -7.96 -14.46
N VAL A 122 4.53 -6.87 -13.89
CA VAL A 122 4.12 -6.38 -12.55
C VAL A 122 2.61 -6.06 -12.51
N ASP A 123 2.08 -5.47 -13.57
CA ASP A 123 0.66 -5.07 -13.62
C ASP A 123 -0.29 -6.27 -13.64
N ARG A 124 0.13 -7.39 -14.23
CA ARG A 124 -0.68 -8.63 -14.27
C ARG A 124 -0.69 -9.41 -12.97
N ARG A 125 0.21 -9.13 -12.02
CA ARG A 125 0.39 -9.91 -10.79
C ARG A 125 -0.06 -9.12 -9.56
N ALA A 126 -1.33 -9.29 -9.20
CA ALA A 126 -2.02 -8.47 -8.20
C ALA A 126 -1.58 -8.72 -6.75
N HIS A 127 -1.03 -9.90 -6.45
CA HIS A 127 -0.80 -10.37 -5.08
C HIS A 127 0.67 -10.66 -4.77
N ASP A 128 1.59 -10.34 -5.70
CA ASP A 128 3.01 -10.52 -5.51
C ASP A 128 3.65 -9.36 -4.76
N LEU A 129 4.73 -9.68 -4.07
CA LEU A 129 5.66 -8.70 -3.53
C LEU A 129 6.81 -8.54 -4.52
N PHE A 130 7.12 -7.31 -4.88
CA PHE A 130 8.20 -7.00 -5.79
C PHE A 130 9.27 -6.15 -5.12
N GLY A 131 10.51 -6.56 -5.28
CA GLY A 131 11.67 -5.72 -5.02
C GLY A 131 12.42 -5.43 -6.32
N VAL A 132 13.04 -4.26 -6.43
CA VAL A 132 13.78 -3.87 -7.63
C VAL A 132 15.21 -3.47 -7.26
N THR A 133 16.16 -4.15 -7.86
CA THR A 133 17.60 -3.84 -7.79
C THR A 133 18.10 -3.56 -9.19
N ALA A 134 18.83 -2.47 -9.36
CA ALA A 134 19.60 -2.18 -10.56
C ALA A 134 21.08 -2.43 -10.26
N PHE A 135 21.82 -2.97 -11.24
CA PHE A 135 23.25 -3.18 -11.07
C PHE A 135 24.04 -2.82 -12.31
N SER A 136 25.28 -2.42 -12.09
CA SER A 136 26.35 -2.29 -13.06
C SER A 136 27.67 -2.62 -12.31
N THR A 137 28.60 -1.73 -12.19
CA THR A 137 29.81 -1.90 -11.33
C THR A 137 29.41 -2.09 -9.83
N SER A 138 28.37 -1.41 -9.39
CA SER A 138 27.80 -1.54 -8.05
C SER A 138 26.27 -1.68 -8.12
N PRO A 139 25.67 -2.51 -7.26
CA PRO A 139 24.24 -2.63 -7.18
C PRO A 139 23.63 -1.46 -6.41
N ILE A 140 22.39 -1.12 -6.76
CA ILE A 140 21.55 -0.12 -6.12
C ILE A 140 20.19 -0.74 -5.85
N MET A 141 19.74 -0.75 -4.61
CA MET A 141 18.36 -1.09 -4.28
C MET A 141 17.47 0.08 -4.67
N VAL A 142 16.73 -0.06 -5.77
CA VAL A 142 15.82 0.98 -6.29
C VAL A 142 14.51 0.97 -5.51
N MET A 143 14.01 -0.22 -5.19
CA MET A 143 12.78 -0.42 -4.42
C MET A 143 12.92 -1.65 -3.52
N PRO A 144 12.69 -1.53 -2.21
CA PRO A 144 12.60 -2.69 -1.34
C PRO A 144 11.33 -3.50 -1.65
N MET A 145 11.27 -4.73 -1.14
CA MET A 145 10.12 -5.63 -1.34
C MET A 145 8.81 -4.96 -0.88
N THR A 146 7.84 -4.85 -1.80
CA THR A 146 6.54 -4.19 -1.57
C THR A 146 5.45 -4.75 -2.48
N ASP A 147 4.20 -4.67 -2.04
CA ASP A 147 3.00 -4.96 -2.83
C ASP A 147 2.48 -3.74 -3.61
N HIS A 148 3.11 -2.57 -3.41
CA HIS A 148 2.66 -1.32 -4.01
C HIS A 148 3.09 -1.20 -5.48
N ARG A 149 2.34 -1.82 -6.40
CA ARG A 149 2.64 -1.92 -7.84
C ARG A 149 2.98 -0.59 -8.52
N ALA A 150 2.28 0.50 -8.16
CA ALA A 150 2.57 1.82 -8.74
C ALA A 150 3.99 2.30 -8.40
N ALA A 151 4.47 2.04 -7.18
CA ALA A 151 5.83 2.37 -6.77
C ALA A 151 6.85 1.46 -7.48
N VAL A 152 6.57 0.17 -7.63
CA VAL A 152 7.42 -0.77 -8.38
C VAL A 152 7.56 -0.35 -9.83
N ARG A 153 6.46 0.02 -10.51
CA ARG A 153 6.51 0.56 -11.89
C ARG A 153 7.38 1.81 -11.98
N ALA A 154 7.17 2.76 -11.08
CA ALA A 154 7.99 3.98 -11.04
C ALA A 154 9.47 3.66 -10.83
N ALA A 155 9.79 2.69 -9.98
CA ALA A 155 11.15 2.21 -9.75
C ALA A 155 11.78 1.61 -11.02
N ILE A 156 11.06 0.73 -11.74
CA ILE A 156 11.52 0.16 -13.01
C ILE A 156 11.75 1.27 -14.04
N GLN A 157 10.84 2.22 -14.17
CA GLN A 157 10.97 3.33 -15.11
C GLN A 157 12.12 4.29 -14.76
N ALA A 158 12.42 4.46 -13.47
CA ALA A 158 13.51 5.30 -13.00
C ALA A 158 14.92 4.77 -13.33
N ILE A 159 15.06 3.51 -13.78
CA ILE A 159 16.33 2.93 -14.22
C ILE A 159 16.65 3.44 -15.64
N ASP A 160 16.90 4.73 -15.79
CA ASP A 160 16.99 5.36 -17.13
C ASP A 160 18.41 5.56 -17.65
N ARG A 161 19.40 5.56 -16.79
CA ARG A 161 20.76 5.90 -17.19
C ARG A 161 21.69 4.71 -17.04
N PRO A 162 22.59 4.51 -18.02
CA PRO A 162 23.60 3.49 -17.90
C PRO A 162 24.44 3.74 -16.65
N GLY A 163 24.78 2.67 -15.98
CA GLY A 163 25.74 2.70 -14.89
C GLY A 163 27.17 2.86 -15.42
N LEU A 164 28.12 2.63 -14.56
CA LEU A 164 29.53 2.53 -14.94
C LEU A 164 29.74 1.27 -15.80
N GLY A 165 30.73 1.31 -16.67
CA GLY A 165 30.94 0.37 -17.76
C GLY A 165 31.24 -1.10 -17.42
N TYR A 166 31.27 -1.47 -16.12
CA TYR A 166 31.52 -2.86 -15.72
C TYR A 166 30.27 -3.47 -15.08
N THR A 167 30.03 -4.74 -15.37
CA THR A 167 28.88 -5.50 -14.85
C THR A 167 29.33 -6.38 -13.70
N ASN A 168 28.79 -6.18 -12.49
CA ASN A 168 29.08 -7.01 -11.32
C ASN A 168 27.84 -7.79 -10.87
N ILE A 169 27.56 -8.88 -11.57
CA ILE A 169 26.41 -9.76 -11.32
C ILE A 169 26.44 -10.32 -9.90
N GLY A 170 27.61 -10.70 -9.39
CA GLY A 170 27.74 -11.31 -8.07
C GLY A 170 27.25 -10.40 -6.95
N ARG A 171 27.64 -9.13 -6.96
CA ARG A 171 27.13 -8.14 -6.00
C ARG A 171 25.66 -7.83 -6.21
N GLY A 172 25.21 -7.79 -7.47
CA GLY A 172 23.79 -7.64 -7.80
C GLY A 172 22.94 -8.74 -7.18
N LEU A 173 23.34 -10.00 -7.34
CA LEU A 173 22.67 -11.16 -6.76
C LEU A 173 22.67 -11.13 -5.23
N ALA A 174 23.78 -10.76 -4.60
CA ALA A 174 23.83 -10.63 -3.14
C ALA A 174 22.84 -9.58 -2.62
N MET A 175 22.70 -8.44 -3.31
CA MET A 175 21.70 -7.43 -2.96
C MET A 175 20.27 -7.92 -3.23
N ALA A 176 20.01 -8.60 -4.34
CA ALA A 176 18.71 -9.18 -4.64
C ALA A 176 18.27 -10.19 -3.56
N LEU A 177 19.19 -11.06 -3.12
CA LEU A 177 18.96 -12.02 -2.04
C LEU A 177 18.65 -11.32 -0.70
N SER A 178 19.30 -10.20 -0.41
CA SER A 178 19.08 -9.45 0.82
C SER A 178 17.70 -8.81 0.93
N GLN A 179 16.96 -8.71 -0.16
CA GLN A 179 15.59 -8.16 -0.18
C GLN A 179 14.55 -9.12 0.41
N PHE A 180 14.82 -10.41 0.44
CA PHE A 180 13.87 -11.38 0.97
C PHE A 180 13.77 -11.27 2.49
N PRO A 181 12.56 -11.11 3.04
CA PRO A 181 12.36 -11.02 4.47
C PRO A 181 12.87 -12.26 5.20
N ALA A 182 13.54 -12.08 6.32
CA ALA A 182 13.93 -13.20 7.20
C ALA A 182 12.67 -13.76 7.87
N GLY A 183 12.40 -15.06 7.69
CA GLY A 183 11.31 -15.75 8.38
C GLY A 183 9.90 -15.64 7.73
N GLY A 184 9.79 -15.20 6.48
CA GLY A 184 8.54 -15.25 5.73
C GLY A 184 8.14 -16.69 5.38
N GLU A 185 6.90 -17.08 5.68
CA GLU A 185 6.28 -18.35 5.25
C GLU A 185 5.80 -18.27 3.78
N VAL A 186 6.61 -17.71 2.88
CA VAL A 186 6.26 -17.60 1.48
C VAL A 186 6.77 -18.84 0.74
N GLU A 187 5.88 -19.53 0.04
CA GLU A 187 6.20 -20.78 -0.65
C GLU A 187 7.02 -20.57 -1.94
N SER A 188 6.99 -19.36 -2.52
CA SER A 188 7.72 -19.05 -3.75
C SER A 188 8.52 -17.76 -3.62
N ARG A 189 9.83 -17.90 -3.71
CA ARG A 189 10.80 -16.80 -3.83
C ARG A 189 11.47 -16.86 -5.17
N VAL A 190 11.53 -15.74 -5.86
CA VAL A 190 12.01 -15.65 -7.23
C VAL A 190 13.03 -14.53 -7.36
N ILE A 191 14.16 -14.81 -7.98
CA ILE A 191 15.05 -13.78 -8.53
C ILE A 191 14.91 -13.81 -10.03
N LEU A 192 14.51 -12.69 -10.61
CA LEU A 192 14.48 -12.48 -12.06
C LEU A 192 15.65 -11.59 -12.46
N LEU A 193 16.71 -12.21 -12.94
CA LEU A 193 17.88 -11.52 -13.46
C LEU A 193 17.66 -11.16 -14.94
N VAL A 194 17.73 -9.88 -15.26
CA VAL A 194 17.63 -9.35 -16.63
C VAL A 194 18.95 -8.70 -16.99
N SER A 195 19.70 -9.27 -17.92
CA SER A 195 21.05 -8.84 -18.32
C SER A 195 21.33 -9.18 -19.77
N ASP A 196 22.12 -8.38 -20.46
CA ASP A 196 22.57 -8.62 -21.83
C ASP A 196 23.99 -9.14 -21.92
N GLY A 197 24.62 -9.44 -20.80
CA GLY A 197 25.96 -10.01 -20.73
C GLY A 197 26.19 -10.73 -19.42
N ALA A 198 27.32 -11.40 -19.36
CA ALA A 198 27.78 -12.08 -18.16
C ALA A 198 29.13 -11.49 -17.71
N ALA A 199 29.41 -11.65 -16.43
CA ALA A 199 30.70 -11.29 -15.86
C ALA A 199 31.26 -12.43 -15.02
N VAL A 200 32.57 -12.51 -14.96
CA VAL A 200 33.23 -13.46 -14.06
C VAL A 200 33.00 -13.07 -12.62
N ILE A 201 32.43 -13.98 -11.84
CA ILE A 201 32.20 -13.77 -10.42
C ILE A 201 33.43 -14.21 -9.63
N ASP A 202 33.96 -13.33 -8.79
CA ASP A 202 35.07 -13.66 -7.89
C ASP A 202 34.78 -14.94 -7.06
N PRO A 203 35.72 -15.89 -6.94
CA PRO A 203 35.50 -17.14 -6.22
C PRO A 203 35.00 -16.95 -4.77
N ARG A 204 35.46 -15.92 -4.06
CA ARG A 204 35.01 -15.61 -2.69
C ARG A 204 33.53 -15.22 -2.66
N ILE A 205 33.10 -14.43 -3.67
CA ILE A 205 31.70 -14.05 -3.83
C ILE A 205 30.87 -15.26 -4.24
N GLN A 206 31.39 -16.17 -5.06
CA GLN A 206 30.69 -17.41 -5.41
C GLN A 206 30.37 -18.25 -4.18
N ASP A 207 31.31 -18.41 -3.24
CA ASP A 207 31.10 -19.20 -2.02
C ASP A 207 30.05 -18.56 -1.11
N GLN A 208 30.07 -17.24 -0.98
CA GLN A 208 29.06 -16.51 -0.24
C GLN A 208 27.66 -16.68 -0.90
N LEU A 209 27.56 -16.51 -2.21
CA LEU A 209 26.33 -16.70 -2.96
C LEU A 209 25.78 -18.12 -2.78
N ARG A 210 26.65 -19.17 -2.86
CA ARG A 210 26.22 -20.56 -2.61
C ARG A 210 25.61 -20.73 -1.22
N ALA A 211 26.14 -20.07 -0.21
CA ALA A 211 25.61 -20.11 1.15
C ALA A 211 24.26 -19.41 1.23
N ASP A 212 24.14 -18.21 0.66
CA ASP A 212 22.92 -17.40 0.69
C ASP A 212 21.79 -18.05 -0.12
N PHE A 213 22.08 -18.58 -1.31
CA PHE A 213 21.10 -19.32 -2.13
C PHE A 213 20.61 -20.58 -1.42
N ARG A 214 21.47 -21.33 -0.73
CA ARG A 214 21.06 -22.50 0.07
C ARG A 214 20.16 -22.12 1.24
N LYS A 215 20.37 -20.96 1.85
CA LYS A 215 19.59 -20.45 2.98
C LYS A 215 18.21 -19.96 2.56
N ILE A 216 18.15 -19.17 1.48
CA ILE A 216 16.92 -18.48 1.02
C ILE A 216 16.11 -19.37 0.07
N ARG A 217 16.78 -20.20 -0.73
CA ARG A 217 16.23 -21.13 -1.74
C ARG A 217 15.27 -20.48 -2.75
N PRO A 218 15.62 -19.34 -3.36
CA PRO A 218 14.78 -18.77 -4.40
C PRO A 218 14.92 -19.56 -5.68
N ASN A 219 13.91 -19.51 -6.55
CA ASN A 219 14.05 -19.86 -7.96
C ASN A 219 14.79 -18.72 -8.67
N LEU A 220 15.75 -19.05 -9.50
CA LEU A 220 16.51 -18.07 -10.28
C LEU A 220 16.15 -18.21 -11.76
N TYR A 221 15.62 -17.14 -12.32
CA TYR A 221 15.39 -17.02 -13.75
C TYR A 221 16.35 -16.01 -14.33
N TRP A 222 17.13 -16.42 -15.33
CA TRP A 222 18.01 -15.53 -16.05
C TRP A 222 17.42 -15.24 -17.43
N LEU A 223 16.97 -14.01 -17.64
CA LEU A 223 16.55 -13.49 -18.93
C LEU A 223 17.76 -12.83 -19.59
N PHE A 224 18.42 -13.56 -20.46
CA PHE A 224 19.59 -13.13 -21.21
C PHE A 224 19.16 -12.43 -22.50
N LEU A 225 19.40 -11.12 -22.58
CA LEU A 225 19.07 -10.28 -23.73
C LEU A 225 20.21 -10.34 -24.75
N ARG A 226 20.24 -11.41 -25.50
CA ARG A 226 21.32 -11.72 -26.44
C ARG A 226 21.37 -10.72 -27.60
N THR A 227 22.54 -10.20 -27.88
CA THR A 227 22.80 -9.49 -29.13
C THR A 227 22.89 -10.50 -30.29
N ARG A 228 22.23 -10.21 -31.40
CA ARG A 228 22.21 -11.11 -32.55
C ARG A 228 23.64 -11.36 -33.05
N GLY A 229 23.97 -12.62 -33.24
CA GLY A 229 25.30 -13.05 -33.69
C GLY A 229 26.37 -13.12 -32.60
N ALA A 230 26.05 -12.71 -31.33
CA ALA A 230 26.92 -12.99 -30.19
C ALA A 230 26.76 -14.44 -29.72
N LYS A 231 27.75 -14.95 -28.98
CA LYS A 231 27.65 -16.29 -28.39
C LYS A 231 26.50 -16.37 -27.37
N GLY A 232 25.80 -17.49 -27.38
CA GLY A 232 24.73 -17.79 -26.46
C GLY A 232 25.22 -18.55 -25.23
N ILE A 233 24.30 -18.77 -24.30
CA ILE A 233 24.55 -19.49 -23.03
C ILE A 233 25.00 -20.93 -23.27
N SER A 234 24.45 -21.57 -24.32
CA SER A 234 24.69 -22.99 -24.64
C SER A 234 25.77 -23.21 -25.66
N ASP A 235 26.35 -22.15 -26.22
CA ASP A 235 27.35 -22.27 -27.28
C ASP A 235 28.65 -22.91 -26.77
N GLN A 236 29.30 -23.68 -27.63
CA GLN A 236 30.58 -24.29 -27.33
C GLN A 236 31.71 -23.34 -27.80
N PRO A 237 32.90 -23.41 -27.18
CA PRO A 237 34.06 -22.66 -27.70
C PRO A 237 34.40 -23.08 -29.12
N ASP A 238 34.81 -22.12 -29.94
CA ASP A 238 35.26 -22.37 -31.28
C ASP A 238 36.60 -23.14 -31.31
N ALA A 239 36.96 -23.68 -32.44
CA ALA A 239 38.24 -24.41 -32.60
C ALA A 239 39.44 -23.51 -32.27
N GLY A 240 40.15 -23.84 -31.18
CA GLY A 240 41.27 -23.07 -30.64
C GLY A 240 40.95 -22.03 -29.61
N GLU A 241 39.67 -21.84 -29.26
CA GLU A 241 39.25 -20.99 -28.16
C GLU A 241 39.30 -21.76 -26.84
N LEU A 242 39.75 -21.10 -25.78
CA LEU A 242 39.82 -21.70 -24.46
C LEU A 242 38.42 -21.66 -23.77
N ASP A 243 37.97 -22.78 -23.20
CA ASP A 243 36.77 -22.83 -22.38
C ASP A 243 37.07 -22.28 -20.96
N THR A 244 37.17 -20.97 -20.86
CA THR A 244 37.46 -20.26 -19.60
C THR A 244 36.38 -19.21 -19.31
N PRO A 245 36.17 -18.83 -18.01
CA PRO A 245 35.20 -17.80 -17.65
C PRO A 245 35.45 -16.45 -18.36
N GLN A 246 36.66 -16.15 -18.76
CA GLN A 246 37.02 -14.92 -19.45
C GLN A 246 36.68 -14.96 -20.95
N ALA A 247 36.82 -16.13 -21.58
CA ALA A 247 36.52 -16.32 -23.01
C ALA A 247 35.03 -16.60 -23.25
N MET A 248 34.40 -17.34 -22.35
CA MET A 248 33.00 -17.79 -22.45
C MET A 248 32.20 -17.41 -21.16
N PRO A 249 32.07 -16.11 -20.82
CA PRO A 249 31.50 -15.69 -19.55
C PRO A 249 30.05 -16.11 -19.39
N GLU A 250 29.22 -16.06 -20.44
CA GLU A 250 27.80 -16.46 -20.40
C GLU A 250 27.64 -17.94 -20.06
N ARG A 251 28.42 -18.78 -20.72
CA ARG A 251 28.44 -20.23 -20.47
C ARG A 251 28.89 -20.56 -19.05
N HIS A 252 29.95 -19.95 -18.58
CA HIS A 252 30.47 -20.20 -17.22
C HIS A 252 29.55 -19.66 -16.14
N LEU A 253 28.82 -18.55 -16.37
CA LEU A 253 27.80 -18.05 -15.48
C LEU A 253 26.62 -19.02 -15.40
N ASP A 254 26.14 -19.56 -16.50
CA ASP A 254 25.12 -20.58 -16.58
C ASP A 254 25.52 -21.85 -15.80
N LEU A 255 26.74 -22.33 -16.01
CA LEU A 255 27.29 -23.47 -15.26
C LEU A 255 27.33 -23.19 -13.73
N PHE A 256 27.72 -21.97 -13.35
CA PHE A 256 27.71 -21.56 -11.97
C PHE A 256 26.28 -21.59 -11.40
N PHE A 257 25.29 -21.02 -12.09
CA PHE A 257 23.89 -21.03 -11.65
C PHE A 257 23.32 -22.45 -11.54
N LYS A 258 23.62 -23.32 -12.50
CA LYS A 258 23.26 -24.76 -12.42
C LYS A 258 23.88 -25.45 -11.20
N SER A 259 25.05 -25.02 -10.76
CA SER A 259 25.75 -25.58 -9.60
C SER A 259 25.18 -25.15 -8.25
N LEU A 260 24.26 -24.18 -8.19
CA LEU A 260 23.69 -23.64 -6.93
C LEU A 260 22.72 -24.62 -6.24
N GLY A 261 22.20 -25.64 -6.96
CA GLY A 261 21.27 -26.61 -6.39
C GLY A 261 19.89 -26.06 -6.05
N ILE A 262 19.46 -25.01 -6.75
CA ILE A 262 18.15 -24.35 -6.64
C ILE A 262 17.35 -24.54 -7.95
N GLY A 263 16.08 -24.13 -7.95
CA GLY A 263 15.32 -24.00 -9.20
C GLY A 263 15.97 -22.92 -10.08
N TYR A 264 16.57 -23.32 -11.21
CA TYR A 264 17.22 -22.42 -12.14
C TYR A 264 16.76 -22.68 -13.56
N ARG A 265 16.51 -21.59 -14.30
CA ARG A 265 16.24 -21.63 -15.73
C ARG A 265 16.72 -20.36 -16.41
N ALA A 266 17.42 -20.52 -17.55
CA ALA A 266 17.81 -19.40 -18.40
C ALA A 266 16.91 -19.33 -19.63
N PHE A 267 16.66 -18.11 -20.09
CA PHE A 267 15.94 -17.79 -21.32
C PHE A 267 16.80 -16.85 -22.15
N GLU A 268 17.10 -17.23 -23.40
CA GLU A 268 17.76 -16.36 -24.35
C GLU A 268 16.73 -15.61 -25.18
N ALA A 269 16.88 -14.30 -25.29
CA ALA A 269 15.98 -13.44 -26.06
C ALA A 269 16.76 -12.54 -27.00
N GLU A 270 16.56 -12.71 -28.32
CA GLU A 270 17.17 -11.91 -29.39
C GLU A 270 16.25 -10.80 -29.91
N GLY A 271 15.17 -10.52 -29.18
CA GLY A 271 14.21 -9.47 -29.54
C GLY A 271 13.09 -9.35 -28.51
N PRO A 272 12.29 -8.26 -28.59
CA PRO A 272 11.23 -7.99 -27.63
C PRO A 272 10.17 -9.09 -27.54
N ALA A 273 9.85 -9.77 -28.63
CA ALA A 273 8.88 -10.88 -28.63
C ALA A 273 9.39 -12.06 -27.79
N ALA A 274 10.65 -12.46 -27.95
CA ALA A 274 11.26 -13.52 -27.16
C ALA A 274 11.34 -13.17 -25.67
N VAL A 275 11.57 -11.89 -25.32
CA VAL A 275 11.50 -11.40 -23.94
C VAL A 275 10.10 -11.58 -23.38
N ALA A 276 9.05 -11.22 -24.14
CA ALA A 276 7.66 -11.37 -23.69
C ALA A 276 7.26 -12.84 -23.50
N GLU A 277 7.72 -13.74 -24.39
CA GLU A 277 7.47 -15.19 -24.27
C GLU A 277 8.16 -15.77 -23.03
N ALA A 278 9.42 -15.41 -22.79
CA ALA A 278 10.16 -15.83 -21.60
C ALA A 278 9.46 -15.40 -20.32
N ILE A 279 9.00 -14.15 -20.25
CA ILE A 279 8.27 -13.64 -19.09
C ILE A 279 6.91 -14.31 -18.92
N ALA A 280 6.20 -14.61 -20.01
CA ALA A 280 4.94 -15.36 -19.94
C ALA A 280 5.14 -16.79 -19.39
N GLU A 281 6.24 -17.44 -19.75
CA GLU A 281 6.59 -18.76 -19.22
C GLU A 281 6.96 -18.69 -17.73
N ILE A 282 7.74 -17.69 -17.30
CA ILE A 282 8.06 -17.45 -15.89
C ILE A 282 6.77 -17.17 -15.08
N ASP A 283 5.87 -16.37 -15.64
CA ASP A 283 4.57 -16.10 -15.03
C ASP A 283 3.79 -17.39 -14.80
N ARG A 284 3.77 -18.28 -15.78
CA ARG A 284 3.10 -19.59 -15.68
C ARG A 284 3.74 -20.52 -14.64
N LEU A 285 5.07 -20.51 -14.52
CA LEU A 285 5.81 -21.38 -13.61
C LEU A 285 5.63 -20.96 -12.13
N GLU A 286 5.48 -19.67 -11.89
CA GLU A 286 5.47 -19.10 -10.54
C GLU A 286 4.07 -18.71 -10.05
N ARG A 287 3.00 -19.15 -10.73
CA ARG A 287 1.63 -19.05 -10.21
C ARG A 287 1.36 -20.19 -9.24
N ARG A 288 1.68 -19.97 -7.97
CA ARG A 288 1.42 -20.95 -6.90
C ARG A 288 0.47 -20.35 -5.87
N PRO A 289 -0.52 -21.15 -5.36
CA PRO A 289 -1.36 -20.69 -4.26
C PRO A 289 -0.51 -20.47 -3.01
N PHE A 290 -0.60 -19.29 -2.41
CA PHE A 290 0.04 -19.01 -1.14
C PHE A 290 -0.97 -18.45 -0.14
N ARG A 291 -0.69 -18.63 1.17
CA ARG A 291 -1.49 -18.06 2.24
C ARG A 291 -0.91 -16.71 2.62
N TYR A 292 -1.72 -15.67 2.57
CA TYR A 292 -1.34 -14.37 3.09
C TYR A 292 -2.32 -13.88 4.14
N VAL A 293 -1.83 -13.10 5.08
CA VAL A 293 -2.64 -12.52 6.13
C VAL A 293 -2.98 -11.08 5.73
N GLU A 294 -4.20 -10.89 5.23
CA GLU A 294 -4.73 -9.56 4.98
C GLU A 294 -5.13 -8.92 6.32
N ARG A 295 -4.44 -7.87 6.70
CA ARG A 295 -4.81 -7.07 7.88
C ARG A 295 -5.81 -6.01 7.48
N ILE A 296 -7.08 -6.25 7.76
CA ILE A 296 -8.11 -5.22 7.64
C ILE A 296 -7.85 -4.18 8.73
N PRO A 297 -7.63 -2.90 8.39
CA PRO A 297 -7.37 -1.87 9.37
C PRO A 297 -8.58 -1.68 10.30
N ARG A 298 -8.33 -1.20 11.51
CA ARG A 298 -9.40 -0.82 12.43
C ARG A 298 -10.25 0.28 11.81
N LYS A 299 -11.58 0.16 11.92
CA LYS A 299 -12.52 1.20 11.48
C LYS A 299 -12.88 2.09 12.66
N ASP A 300 -12.55 3.36 12.55
CA ASP A 300 -12.93 4.38 13.52
C ASP A 300 -14.43 4.69 13.39
N LEU A 301 -15.12 4.78 14.51
CA LEU A 301 -16.54 5.10 14.61
C LEU A 301 -16.77 6.46 15.29
N THR A 302 -15.71 7.18 15.62
CA THR A 302 -15.76 8.50 16.27
C THR A 302 -16.58 9.50 15.46
N ASP A 303 -16.40 9.51 14.13
CA ASP A 303 -17.15 10.40 13.24
C ASP A 303 -18.66 10.20 13.32
N GLN A 304 -19.12 8.95 13.45
CA GLN A 304 -20.54 8.66 13.59
C GLN A 304 -21.11 9.20 14.91
N SER A 305 -20.34 9.09 16.00
CA SER A 305 -20.71 9.63 17.30
C SER A 305 -20.74 11.16 17.27
N LEU A 306 -19.78 11.80 16.59
CA LEU A 306 -19.76 13.25 16.40
C LEU A 306 -20.93 13.75 15.56
N LEU A 307 -21.31 13.06 14.49
CA LEU A 307 -22.47 13.43 13.67
C LEU A 307 -23.76 13.44 14.50
N VAL A 308 -23.95 12.43 15.36
CA VAL A 308 -25.11 12.39 16.28
C VAL A 308 -25.09 13.55 17.26
N ALA A 309 -23.91 13.86 17.83
CA ALA A 309 -23.76 14.97 18.77
C ALA A 309 -24.07 16.33 18.09
N VAL A 310 -23.52 16.55 16.89
CA VAL A 310 -23.75 17.77 16.10
C VAL A 310 -25.23 17.90 15.72
N PHE A 311 -25.88 16.84 15.27
CA PHE A 311 -27.30 16.86 14.95
C PHE A 311 -28.16 17.23 16.18
N ALA A 312 -27.94 16.54 17.31
CA ALA A 312 -28.67 16.81 18.52
C ALA A 312 -28.45 18.25 19.03
N THR A 313 -27.22 18.75 18.99
CA THR A 313 -26.90 20.14 19.37
C THR A 313 -27.55 21.14 18.42
N SER A 314 -27.57 20.87 17.10
CA SER A 314 -28.21 21.75 16.12
C SER A 314 -29.71 21.91 16.39
N VAL A 315 -30.41 20.83 16.75
CA VAL A 315 -31.84 20.87 17.13
C VAL A 315 -32.04 21.79 18.34
N LEU A 316 -31.18 21.67 19.37
CA LEU A 316 -31.24 22.53 20.54
C LEU A 316 -31.01 24.00 20.22
N VAL A 317 -30.05 24.30 19.36
CA VAL A 317 -29.75 25.67 18.92
C VAL A 317 -30.95 26.26 18.17
N VAL A 318 -31.52 25.52 17.21
CA VAL A 318 -32.72 25.95 16.46
C VAL A 318 -33.88 26.23 17.45
N ALA A 319 -34.15 25.32 18.39
CA ALA A 319 -35.17 25.51 19.40
C ALA A 319 -34.93 26.78 20.25
N LYS A 320 -33.66 27.07 20.59
CA LYS A 320 -33.30 28.27 21.35
C LYS A 320 -33.57 29.55 20.56
N PHE A 321 -33.27 29.58 19.29
CA PHE A 321 -33.57 30.74 18.43
C PHE A 321 -35.10 30.93 18.25
N ALA A 322 -35.86 29.85 18.19
CA ALA A 322 -37.31 29.94 18.11
C ALA A 322 -37.90 30.56 19.40
N GLU A 323 -37.36 30.22 20.60
CA GLU A 323 -37.79 30.80 21.88
C GLU A 323 -37.54 32.31 21.96
N THR A 324 -36.41 32.81 21.46
CA THR A 324 -36.10 34.24 21.46
C THR A 324 -37.02 35.05 20.55
N ARG A 325 -37.42 34.50 19.40
CA ARG A 325 -38.35 35.17 18.47
C ARG A 325 -39.76 35.29 19.07
N LEU A 326 -40.26 34.29 19.78
CA LEU A 326 -41.58 34.36 20.45
C LEU A 326 -41.61 35.41 21.59
N LYS A 327 -40.52 35.57 22.33
CA LYS A 327 -40.43 36.60 23.39
C LYS A 327 -40.46 38.03 22.83
N GLN A 328 -39.84 38.28 21.68
CA GLN A 328 -39.84 39.59 21.00
C GLN A 328 -41.23 39.96 20.45
N THR A 329 -41.99 39.02 19.90
CA THR A 329 -43.35 39.28 19.40
C THR A 329 -44.31 39.57 20.52
N ALA A 330 -44.21 38.91 21.65
CA ALA A 330 -45.08 39.19 22.83
C ALA A 330 -44.82 40.60 23.43
N ARG A 331 -43.59 41.13 23.33
CA ARG A 331 -43.26 42.50 23.77
C ARG A 331 -43.72 43.59 22.81
N ALA A 332 -43.82 43.34 21.53
CA ALA A 332 -44.24 44.30 20.51
C ALA A 332 -45.79 44.48 20.51
N GLY A 333 -46.55 43.52 21.07
CA GLY A 333 -48.01 43.56 21.11
C GLY A 333 -48.61 44.22 22.37
N ALA A 334 -47.79 44.55 23.38
CA ALA A 334 -48.27 45.27 24.57
C ALA A 334 -48.22 46.79 24.32
N SER A 335 -49.17 47.32 23.56
CA SER A 335 -49.42 48.76 23.50
C SER A 335 -50.00 49.28 24.84
N PRO A 336 -49.53 50.41 25.32
CA PRO A 336 -49.99 51.00 26.56
C PRO A 336 -51.34 51.72 26.33
N GLN A 337 -52.47 51.01 26.46
CA GLN A 337 -53.83 51.62 26.44
C GLN A 337 -54.47 51.68 27.79
N PHE A 338 -53.71 51.75 28.86
CA PHE A 338 -54.35 52.03 30.22
C PHE A 338 -53.68 53.19 30.95
N ALA A 339 -53.64 54.36 30.31
CA ALA A 339 -53.30 55.61 31.02
C ALA A 339 -54.14 56.76 30.53
N LYS A 340 -55.49 56.64 30.60
CA LYS A 340 -56.44 57.78 30.53
C LYS A 340 -57.75 57.36 31.10
N ARG A 341 -57.85 57.28 32.47
CA ARG A 341 -59.07 57.49 33.27
C ARG A 341 -58.67 57.54 34.74
N ALA A 342 -58.13 58.68 35.14
CA ALA A 342 -58.29 59.23 36.52
C ALA A 342 -57.73 60.66 36.49
N ALA A 343 -58.62 61.60 36.11
CA ALA A 343 -58.65 62.97 36.52
C ALA A 343 -60.10 63.44 36.46
#